data_0f7f56d4b928d89a9d8a9dafa859cbf9
#
_entry.id   0f7f56d4b928d89a9d8a9dafa859cbf9
#
_cell.length_a   1.000
_cell.length_b   1.000
_cell.length_c   1.000
_cell.angle_alpha   90.00
_cell.angle_beta   90.00
_cell.angle_gamma   90.00
#
_symmetry.space_group_name_H-M   'P 1'
#
loop_
_entity.id
_entity.type
_entity.pdbx_description
1 polymer ?
#
loop_
_entity_poly.entity_id
_entity_poly.type
_entity_poly.pdbx_seq_one_letter_code
_entity_poly.pdbx_strand_id
1 'polypeptide(L)'
;MELSTTMIIAIAVAAVVVLAVIAAIVVAVKKRKAKRDQLKQRYGAEYARTVDDAGSKRKAEEQLSEREARREQLDIRPISSGQRSSFRGRFEALESSFIDSPEASVRSADALLDELAETRGYPEAAADQRLEDLAVDHPAAVDRYRKSRPRTDRDGPVPTEQYRQALIGSRALFEGLLGKDDAGDAGVTPPFEAADRDESSNNGHRDAARTTDA
;
A
#
# COMPACT_ATOMS: atom_id res chain seq x y z
N MET A 1 11.76 -23.46 65.90
CA MET A 1 12.30 -23.77 64.55
C MET A 1 12.82 -22.48 63.98
N GLU A 2 14.13 -22.19 64.17
CA GLU A 2 14.72 -21.02 63.52
C GLU A 2 15.07 -21.34 62.11
N LEU A 3 14.36 -20.68 61.18
CA LEU A 3 14.72 -20.75 59.78
C LEU A 3 16.11 -20.16 59.62
N SER A 4 17.08 -20.97 59.21
CA SER A 4 18.45 -20.51 58.96
C SER A 4 18.40 -19.31 57.99
N THR A 5 19.19 -18.27 58.24
CA THR A 5 19.30 -17.06 57.41
C THR A 5 19.49 -17.42 55.93
N THR A 6 20.21 -18.50 55.65
CA THR A 6 20.44 -19.04 54.30
C THR A 6 19.13 -19.51 53.64
N MET A 7 18.20 -20.10 54.40
CA MET A 7 16.90 -20.55 53.91
C MET A 7 15.98 -19.37 53.57
N ILE A 8 16.04 -18.30 54.39
CA ILE A 8 15.27 -17.06 54.12
C ILE A 8 15.76 -16.39 52.83
N ILE A 9 17.08 -16.30 52.65
CA ILE A 9 17.70 -15.75 51.46
C ILE A 9 17.32 -16.59 50.21
N ALA A 10 17.38 -17.91 50.30
CA ALA A 10 17.03 -18.80 49.22
C ALA A 10 15.55 -18.63 48.79
N ILE A 11 14.64 -18.51 49.77
CA ILE A 11 13.20 -18.29 49.49
C ILE A 11 12.98 -16.90 48.86
N ALA A 12 13.68 -15.86 49.35
CA ALA A 12 13.59 -14.52 48.80
C ALA A 12 14.10 -14.47 47.34
N VAL A 13 15.21 -15.11 47.02
CA VAL A 13 15.74 -15.22 45.67
C VAL A 13 14.76 -16.01 44.76
N ALA A 14 14.21 -17.13 45.22
CA ALA A 14 13.23 -17.89 44.49
C ALA A 14 11.96 -17.05 44.18
N ALA A 15 11.47 -16.27 45.14
CA ALA A 15 10.33 -15.39 44.94
C ALA A 15 10.62 -14.30 43.91
N VAL A 16 11.78 -13.69 43.91
CA VAL A 16 12.19 -12.69 42.90
C VAL A 16 12.27 -13.30 41.52
N VAL A 17 12.82 -14.50 41.37
CA VAL A 17 12.90 -15.20 40.10
C VAL A 17 11.49 -15.51 39.58
N VAL A 18 10.59 -16.00 40.42
CA VAL A 18 9.19 -16.27 40.02
C VAL A 18 8.49 -14.99 39.55
N LEU A 19 8.63 -13.89 40.27
CA LEU A 19 8.07 -12.60 39.91
C LEU A 19 8.64 -12.10 38.57
N ALA A 20 9.94 -12.25 38.35
CA ALA A 20 10.58 -11.88 37.08
C ALA A 20 10.04 -12.72 35.90
N VAL A 21 9.85 -14.01 36.09
CA VAL A 21 9.25 -14.90 35.08
C VAL A 21 7.80 -14.48 34.77
N ILE A 22 7.00 -14.23 35.82
CA ILE A 22 5.61 -13.76 35.65
C ILE A 22 5.59 -12.42 34.89
N ALA A 23 6.43 -11.47 35.27
CA ALA A 23 6.54 -10.18 34.57
C ALA A 23 6.93 -10.37 33.10
N ALA A 24 7.89 -11.23 32.79
CA ALA A 24 8.30 -11.54 31.43
C ALA A 24 7.15 -12.15 30.59
N ILE A 25 6.40 -13.07 31.19
CA ILE A 25 5.21 -13.67 30.54
C ILE A 25 4.14 -12.60 30.25
N VAL A 26 3.83 -11.75 31.24
CA VAL A 26 2.84 -10.66 31.06
C VAL A 26 3.26 -9.71 29.95
N VAL A 27 4.53 -9.31 29.91
CA VAL A 27 5.05 -8.46 28.83
C VAL A 27 4.96 -9.15 27.48
N ALA A 28 5.32 -10.43 27.39
CA ALA A 28 5.23 -11.20 26.15
C ALA A 28 3.77 -11.31 25.64
N VAL A 29 2.82 -11.57 26.54
CA VAL A 29 1.38 -11.65 26.20
C VAL A 29 0.85 -10.29 25.72
N LYS A 30 1.22 -9.21 26.42
CA LYS A 30 0.83 -7.84 26.00
C LYS A 30 1.40 -7.48 24.63
N LYS A 31 2.67 -7.77 24.36
CA LYS A 31 3.30 -7.53 23.04
C LYS A 31 2.61 -8.33 21.94
N ARG A 32 2.30 -9.60 22.18
CA ARG A 32 1.56 -10.44 21.22
C ARG A 32 0.16 -9.89 20.92
N LYS A 33 -0.55 -9.46 21.97
CA LYS A 33 -1.88 -8.86 21.80
C LYS A 33 -1.81 -7.57 20.98
N ALA A 34 -0.88 -6.67 21.29
CA ALA A 34 -0.69 -5.43 20.54
C ALA A 34 -0.35 -5.68 19.06
N LYS A 35 0.56 -6.63 18.76
CA LYS A 35 0.88 -7.03 17.39
C LYS A 35 -0.34 -7.57 16.64
N ARG A 36 -1.12 -8.42 17.29
CA ARG A 36 -2.38 -8.95 16.73
C ARG A 36 -3.37 -7.85 16.38
N ASP A 37 -3.59 -6.90 17.28
CA ASP A 37 -4.53 -5.81 17.09
C ASP A 37 -4.05 -4.88 15.95
N GLN A 38 -2.75 -4.66 15.83
CA GLN A 38 -2.14 -3.95 14.72
C GLN A 38 -2.36 -4.67 13.38
N LEU A 39 -2.09 -5.98 13.30
CA LEU A 39 -2.34 -6.78 12.09
C LEU A 39 -3.82 -6.76 11.70
N LYS A 40 -4.73 -6.89 12.66
CA LYS A 40 -6.18 -6.79 12.38
C LYS A 40 -6.58 -5.44 11.81
N GLN A 41 -6.05 -4.34 12.36
CA GLN A 41 -6.32 -3.00 11.84
C GLN A 41 -5.75 -2.81 10.44
N ARG A 42 -4.53 -3.27 10.20
CA ARG A 42 -3.86 -3.09 8.90
C ARG A 42 -4.51 -3.91 7.80
N TYR A 43 -4.78 -5.18 8.05
CA TYR A 43 -5.24 -6.13 7.03
C TYR A 43 -6.77 -6.25 6.95
N GLY A 44 -7.52 -5.82 7.98
CA GLY A 44 -8.99 -5.88 7.95
C GLY A 44 -9.54 -7.25 7.61
N ALA A 45 -10.29 -7.35 6.52
CA ALA A 45 -10.90 -8.60 6.05
C ALA A 45 -9.86 -9.65 5.61
N GLU A 46 -8.71 -9.24 5.10
CA GLU A 46 -7.63 -10.15 4.71
C GLU A 46 -7.04 -10.90 5.91
N TYR A 47 -7.00 -10.27 7.11
CA TYR A 47 -6.61 -10.97 8.33
C TYR A 47 -7.53 -12.16 8.64
N ALA A 48 -8.86 -11.96 8.55
CA ALA A 48 -9.82 -13.02 8.80
C ALA A 48 -9.65 -14.18 7.81
N ARG A 49 -9.50 -13.86 6.53
CA ARG A 49 -9.24 -14.84 5.48
C ARG A 49 -7.95 -15.62 5.74
N THR A 50 -6.85 -14.94 6.05
CA THR A 50 -5.58 -15.63 6.35
C THR A 50 -5.71 -16.56 7.56
N VAL A 51 -6.53 -16.19 8.57
CA VAL A 51 -6.82 -17.08 9.71
C VAL A 51 -7.57 -18.34 9.28
N ASP A 52 -8.55 -18.19 8.39
CA ASP A 52 -9.35 -19.31 7.88
C ASP A 52 -8.46 -20.24 7.04
N ASP A 53 -7.66 -19.71 6.15
CA ASP A 53 -6.73 -20.46 5.28
C ASP A 53 -5.62 -21.16 6.09
N ALA A 54 -5.04 -20.51 7.08
CA ALA A 54 -3.96 -21.06 7.92
C ALA A 54 -4.48 -22.05 9.00
N GLY A 55 -5.78 -22.06 9.28
CA GLY A 55 -6.42 -22.88 10.30
C GLY A 55 -6.08 -22.47 11.74
N SER A 56 -5.26 -21.46 11.97
CA SER A 56 -4.98 -20.91 13.29
C SER A 56 -4.49 -19.46 13.25
N LYS A 57 -4.88 -18.68 14.27
CA LYS A 57 -4.46 -17.29 14.42
C LYS A 57 -2.93 -17.12 14.47
N ARG A 58 -2.24 -18.02 15.14
CA ARG A 58 -0.77 -17.96 15.26
C ARG A 58 -0.08 -18.11 13.91
N LYS A 59 -0.48 -19.11 13.12
CA LYS A 59 0.06 -19.34 11.77
C LYS A 59 -0.24 -18.17 10.84
N ALA A 60 -1.46 -17.63 10.91
CA ALA A 60 -1.86 -16.46 10.13
C ALA A 60 -1.00 -15.23 10.48
N GLU A 61 -0.78 -14.96 11.77
CA GLU A 61 0.06 -13.85 12.23
C GLU A 61 1.53 -14.02 11.79
N GLU A 62 2.03 -15.25 11.75
CA GLU A 62 3.36 -15.60 11.25
C GLU A 62 3.45 -15.33 9.74
N GLN A 63 2.52 -15.86 8.93
CA GLN A 63 2.44 -15.62 7.50
C GLN A 63 2.33 -14.13 7.15
N LEU A 64 1.46 -13.38 7.85
CA LEU A 64 1.33 -11.94 7.62
C LEU A 64 2.62 -11.19 7.97
N SER A 65 3.33 -11.61 9.01
CA SER A 65 4.63 -11.02 9.36
C SER A 65 5.72 -11.35 8.33
N GLU A 66 5.70 -12.55 7.76
CA GLU A 66 6.59 -12.92 6.66
C GLU A 66 6.31 -12.11 5.39
N ARG A 67 5.02 -11.85 5.07
CA ARG A 67 4.63 -10.96 3.96
C ARG A 67 5.14 -9.54 4.18
N GLU A 68 5.01 -9.00 5.39
CA GLU A 68 5.57 -7.70 5.74
C GLU A 68 7.09 -7.66 5.55
N ALA A 69 7.79 -8.68 6.04
CA ALA A 69 9.25 -8.76 5.90
C ALA A 69 9.69 -8.88 4.44
N ARG A 70 8.97 -9.64 3.60
CA ARG A 70 9.23 -9.68 2.15
C ARG A 70 9.00 -8.32 1.51
N ARG A 71 7.87 -7.66 1.84
CA ARG A 71 7.53 -6.34 1.31
C ARG A 71 8.59 -5.28 1.64
N GLU A 72 9.18 -5.32 2.83
CA GLU A 72 10.26 -4.41 3.24
C GLU A 72 11.53 -4.56 2.40
N GLN A 73 11.74 -5.72 1.77
CA GLN A 73 12.88 -5.97 0.87
C GLN A 73 12.63 -5.50 -0.57
N LEU A 74 11.40 -5.14 -0.92
CA LEU A 74 11.05 -4.66 -2.26
C LEU A 74 11.31 -3.15 -2.38
N ASP A 75 11.92 -2.76 -3.51
CA ASP A 75 12.10 -1.36 -3.89
C ASP A 75 10.84 -0.85 -4.62
N ILE A 76 9.80 -0.54 -3.84
CA ILE A 76 8.53 -0.05 -4.40
C ILE A 76 8.65 1.45 -4.70
N ARG A 77 8.43 1.78 -5.97
CA ARG A 77 8.62 3.13 -6.52
C ARG A 77 7.29 3.77 -6.92
N PRO A 78 7.18 5.10 -6.78
CA PRO A 78 6.09 5.83 -7.42
C PRO A 78 6.24 5.78 -8.94
N ILE A 79 5.11 5.77 -9.65
CA ILE A 79 5.10 5.91 -11.11
C ILE A 79 5.07 7.39 -11.50
N SER A 80 5.68 7.73 -12.64
CA SER A 80 5.67 9.08 -13.18
C SER A 80 4.25 9.49 -13.64
N SER A 81 4.01 10.80 -13.77
CA SER A 81 2.73 11.32 -14.27
C SER A 81 2.42 10.81 -15.69
N GLY A 82 3.42 10.69 -16.55
CA GLY A 82 3.28 10.14 -17.91
C GLY A 82 2.88 8.66 -17.88
N GLN A 83 3.54 7.84 -17.06
CA GLN A 83 3.16 6.43 -16.87
C GLN A 83 1.74 6.31 -16.31
N ARG A 84 1.37 7.12 -15.32
CA ARG A 84 0.04 7.16 -14.73
C ARG A 84 -1.03 7.44 -15.78
N SER A 85 -0.83 8.47 -16.62
CA SER A 85 -1.75 8.81 -17.70
C SER A 85 -1.87 7.68 -18.72
N SER A 86 -0.76 7.05 -19.08
CA SER A 86 -0.74 5.92 -20.01
C SER A 86 -1.51 4.72 -19.46
N PHE A 87 -1.25 4.32 -18.20
CA PHE A 87 -1.98 3.22 -17.56
C PHE A 87 -3.48 3.52 -17.46
N ARG A 88 -3.86 4.75 -17.07
CA ARG A 88 -5.26 5.16 -16.96
C ARG A 88 -5.96 5.09 -18.30
N GLY A 89 -5.39 5.63 -19.37
CA GLY A 89 -5.97 5.57 -20.71
C GLY A 89 -6.13 4.13 -21.24
N ARG A 90 -5.17 3.25 -20.94
CA ARG A 90 -5.27 1.83 -21.27
C ARG A 90 -6.41 1.15 -20.50
N PHE A 91 -6.58 1.43 -19.21
CA PHE A 91 -7.67 0.87 -18.42
C PHE A 91 -9.04 1.35 -18.91
N GLU A 92 -9.19 2.64 -19.24
CA GLU A 92 -10.41 3.21 -19.82
C GLU A 92 -10.78 2.56 -21.17
N ALA A 93 -9.77 2.25 -22.00
CA ALA A 93 -9.98 1.52 -23.23
C ALA A 93 -10.53 0.09 -23.00
N LEU A 94 -10.05 -0.60 -21.93
CA LEU A 94 -10.56 -1.90 -21.52
C LEU A 94 -12.02 -1.82 -21.03
N GLU A 95 -12.36 -0.80 -20.28
CA GLU A 95 -13.74 -0.55 -19.85
C GLU A 95 -14.68 -0.32 -21.04
N SER A 96 -14.21 0.43 -22.03
CA SER A 96 -14.97 0.66 -23.26
C SER A 96 -15.19 -0.61 -24.09
N SER A 97 -14.19 -1.50 -24.15
CA SER A 97 -14.28 -2.77 -24.88
C SER A 97 -15.10 -3.85 -24.16
N PHE A 98 -15.47 -3.62 -22.91
CA PHE A 98 -16.22 -4.59 -22.10
C PHE A 98 -17.57 -4.95 -22.69
N ILE A 99 -18.24 -4.03 -23.37
CA ILE A 99 -19.56 -4.24 -23.98
C ILE A 99 -19.48 -5.36 -25.02
N ASP A 100 -18.42 -5.37 -25.82
CA ASP A 100 -18.25 -6.32 -26.93
C ASP A 100 -17.59 -7.64 -26.46
N SER A 101 -16.71 -7.58 -25.47
CA SER A 101 -15.89 -8.72 -25.07
C SER A 101 -15.60 -8.75 -23.54
N PRO A 102 -16.61 -9.06 -22.71
CA PRO A 102 -16.49 -8.99 -21.24
C PRO A 102 -15.35 -9.84 -20.68
N GLU A 103 -15.22 -11.08 -21.11
CA GLU A 103 -14.16 -11.99 -20.64
C GLU A 103 -12.76 -11.49 -21.04
N ALA A 104 -12.60 -11.07 -22.30
CA ALA A 104 -11.33 -10.58 -22.79
C ALA A 104 -10.90 -9.29 -22.07
N SER A 105 -11.85 -8.40 -21.79
CA SER A 105 -11.58 -7.16 -21.04
C SER A 105 -11.09 -7.44 -19.62
N VAL A 106 -11.70 -8.40 -18.93
CA VAL A 106 -11.24 -8.78 -17.57
C VAL A 106 -9.84 -9.39 -17.62
N ARG A 107 -9.57 -10.28 -18.58
CA ARG A 107 -8.24 -10.88 -18.75
C ARG A 107 -7.17 -9.83 -19.07
N SER A 108 -7.49 -8.87 -19.90
CA SER A 108 -6.59 -7.76 -20.24
C SER A 108 -6.39 -6.81 -19.07
N ALA A 109 -7.41 -6.59 -18.24
CA ALA A 109 -7.29 -5.82 -17.00
C ALA A 109 -6.33 -6.50 -16.00
N ASP A 110 -6.38 -7.82 -15.89
CA ASP A 110 -5.46 -8.58 -15.05
C ASP A 110 -4.01 -8.45 -15.55
N ALA A 111 -3.79 -8.58 -16.86
CA ALA A 111 -2.46 -8.38 -17.44
C ALA A 111 -1.94 -6.95 -17.23
N LEU A 112 -2.81 -5.95 -17.31
CA LEU A 112 -2.46 -4.55 -17.03
C LEU A 112 -2.12 -4.31 -15.56
N LEU A 113 -2.80 -4.98 -14.65
CA LEU A 113 -2.49 -4.95 -13.21
C LEU A 113 -1.11 -5.56 -12.92
N ASP A 114 -0.79 -6.67 -13.58
CA ASP A 114 0.51 -7.31 -13.45
C ASP A 114 1.63 -6.38 -13.93
N GLU A 115 1.49 -5.76 -15.10
CA GLU A 115 2.45 -4.79 -15.64
C GLU A 115 2.61 -3.56 -14.73
N LEU A 116 1.51 -3.06 -14.16
CA LEU A 116 1.53 -1.93 -13.23
C LEU A 116 2.25 -2.30 -11.93
N ALA A 117 2.00 -3.49 -11.40
CA ALA A 117 2.67 -4.00 -10.21
C ALA A 117 4.19 -4.12 -10.43
N GLU A 118 4.62 -4.68 -11.56
CA GLU A 118 6.02 -4.77 -11.95
C GLU A 118 6.68 -3.40 -12.12
N THR A 119 5.97 -2.47 -12.76
CA THR A 119 6.44 -1.08 -12.91
C THR A 119 6.65 -0.40 -11.56
N ARG A 120 5.84 -0.76 -10.57
CA ARG A 120 5.96 -0.31 -9.18
C ARG A 120 7.10 -0.98 -8.42
N GLY A 121 7.67 -2.07 -8.93
CA GLY A 121 8.77 -2.81 -8.28
C GLY A 121 8.32 -4.07 -7.52
N TYR A 122 7.06 -4.50 -7.68
CA TYR A 122 6.66 -5.83 -7.23
C TYR A 122 7.22 -6.87 -8.20
N PRO A 123 7.84 -7.96 -7.69
CA PRO A 123 8.46 -8.96 -8.55
C PRO A 123 7.42 -9.74 -9.36
N GLU A 124 7.85 -10.25 -10.51
CA GLU A 124 7.09 -11.28 -11.19
C GLU A 124 6.97 -12.51 -10.28
N ALA A 125 5.75 -12.93 -10.01
CA ALA A 125 5.45 -14.05 -9.13
C ALA A 125 4.14 -14.73 -9.57
N ALA A 126 3.89 -15.94 -9.03
CA ALA A 126 2.58 -16.56 -9.17
C ALA A 126 1.47 -15.61 -8.68
N ALA A 127 0.30 -15.66 -9.31
CA ALA A 127 -0.79 -14.71 -9.05
C ALA A 127 -1.15 -14.60 -7.56
N ASP A 128 -1.20 -15.73 -6.84
CA ASP A 128 -1.52 -15.73 -5.41
C ASP A 128 -0.43 -15.04 -4.59
N GLN A 129 0.86 -15.31 -4.88
CA GLN A 129 1.98 -14.68 -4.20
C GLN A 129 2.00 -13.16 -4.46
N ARG A 130 1.75 -12.73 -5.69
CA ARG A 130 1.67 -11.30 -6.03
C ARG A 130 0.55 -10.61 -5.25
N LEU A 131 -0.64 -11.23 -5.19
CA LEU A 131 -1.75 -10.69 -4.40
C LEU A 131 -1.46 -10.66 -2.90
N GLU A 132 -0.67 -11.59 -2.37
CA GLU A 132 -0.20 -11.55 -0.99
C GLU A 132 0.72 -10.36 -0.71
N ASP A 133 1.66 -10.10 -1.61
CA ASP A 133 2.60 -8.99 -1.48
C ASP A 133 1.87 -7.64 -1.63
N LEU A 134 0.95 -7.53 -2.58
CA LEU A 134 0.07 -6.37 -2.76
C LEU A 134 -0.85 -6.12 -1.57
N ALA A 135 -1.30 -7.17 -0.88
CA ALA A 135 -2.19 -7.04 0.28
C ALA A 135 -1.52 -6.35 1.48
N VAL A 136 -0.19 -6.27 1.54
CA VAL A 136 0.55 -5.54 2.59
C VAL A 136 0.28 -4.03 2.49
N ASP A 137 0.28 -3.48 1.28
CA ASP A 137 0.09 -2.06 1.03
C ASP A 137 -1.37 -1.71 0.69
N HIS A 138 -2.11 -2.65 0.05
CA HIS A 138 -3.45 -2.43 -0.50
C HIS A 138 -4.47 -3.49 -0.05
N PRO A 139 -4.62 -3.78 1.27
CA PRO A 139 -5.40 -4.93 1.73
C PRO A 139 -6.88 -4.86 1.32
N ALA A 140 -7.50 -3.69 1.39
CA ALA A 140 -8.91 -3.51 1.02
C ALA A 140 -9.16 -3.67 -0.49
N ALA A 141 -8.21 -3.22 -1.31
CA ALA A 141 -8.29 -3.35 -2.77
C ALA A 141 -8.10 -4.80 -3.21
N VAL A 142 -7.14 -5.51 -2.61
CA VAL A 142 -6.92 -6.94 -2.86
C VAL A 142 -8.11 -7.77 -2.41
N ASP A 143 -8.69 -7.51 -1.24
CA ASP A 143 -9.90 -8.20 -0.77
C ASP A 143 -11.07 -8.01 -1.75
N ARG A 144 -11.30 -6.79 -2.23
CA ARG A 144 -12.32 -6.50 -3.23
C ARG A 144 -12.05 -7.20 -4.55
N TYR A 145 -10.81 -7.16 -5.04
CA TYR A 145 -10.40 -7.86 -6.26
C TYR A 145 -10.67 -9.36 -6.16
N ARG A 146 -10.26 -10.03 -5.06
CA ARG A 146 -10.48 -11.46 -4.85
C ARG A 146 -11.97 -11.82 -4.79
N LYS A 147 -12.78 -11.05 -4.09
CA LYS A 147 -14.23 -11.28 -3.96
C LYS A 147 -14.98 -11.10 -5.28
N SER A 148 -14.46 -10.29 -6.18
CA SER A 148 -15.09 -10.00 -7.46
C SER A 148 -14.76 -11.02 -8.55
N ARG A 149 -13.82 -11.95 -8.33
CA ARG A 149 -13.44 -12.95 -9.33
C ARG A 149 -14.61 -13.84 -9.75
N PRO A 150 -14.75 -14.12 -11.07
CA PRO A 150 -15.75 -15.06 -11.54
C PRO A 150 -15.56 -16.42 -10.89
N ARG A 151 -16.67 -17.06 -10.51
CA ARG A 151 -16.65 -18.42 -10.00
C ARG A 151 -16.84 -19.37 -11.15
N THR A 152 -15.84 -20.20 -11.40
CA THR A 152 -15.83 -21.22 -12.44
C THR A 152 -16.27 -22.61 -11.96
N ASP A 153 -16.72 -22.71 -10.70
CA ASP A 153 -17.13 -23.94 -10.03
C ASP A 153 -18.56 -24.38 -10.39
N ARG A 154 -19.23 -23.68 -11.30
CA ARG A 154 -20.57 -24.02 -11.80
C ARG A 154 -20.50 -24.52 -13.24
N ASP A 155 -21.26 -25.58 -13.53
CA ASP A 155 -21.49 -26.04 -14.88
C ASP A 155 -22.25 -24.97 -15.69
N GLY A 156 -21.60 -24.40 -16.68
CA GLY A 156 -22.21 -23.42 -17.58
C GLY A 156 -21.34 -22.18 -17.82
N PRO A 157 -21.74 -21.35 -18.80
CA PRO A 157 -21.01 -20.13 -19.12
C PRO A 157 -21.09 -19.13 -17.94
N VAL A 158 -19.99 -18.44 -17.68
CA VAL A 158 -19.94 -17.40 -16.65
C VAL A 158 -20.85 -16.23 -17.08
N PRO A 159 -21.82 -15.82 -16.23
CA PRO A 159 -22.68 -14.68 -16.55
C PRO A 159 -21.88 -13.38 -16.74
N THR A 160 -22.29 -12.54 -17.70
CA THR A 160 -21.66 -11.23 -17.96
C THR A 160 -21.57 -10.35 -16.71
N GLU A 161 -22.55 -10.46 -15.80
CA GLU A 161 -22.54 -9.73 -14.53
C GLU A 161 -21.34 -10.11 -13.65
N GLN A 162 -20.88 -11.36 -13.67
CA GLN A 162 -19.67 -11.74 -12.92
C GLN A 162 -18.41 -11.12 -13.52
N TYR A 163 -18.32 -11.02 -14.83
CA TYR A 163 -17.23 -10.28 -15.50
C TYR A 163 -17.29 -8.79 -15.18
N ARG A 164 -18.49 -8.21 -15.09
CA ARG A 164 -18.65 -6.80 -14.69
C ARG A 164 -18.16 -6.57 -13.27
N GLN A 165 -18.49 -7.44 -12.34
CA GLN A 165 -17.99 -7.37 -10.95
C GLN A 165 -16.46 -7.55 -10.91
N ALA A 166 -15.93 -8.47 -11.70
CA ALA A 166 -14.49 -8.69 -11.81
C ALA A 166 -13.77 -7.43 -12.30
N LEU A 167 -14.28 -6.77 -13.33
CA LEU A 167 -13.67 -5.52 -13.84
C LEU A 167 -13.71 -4.40 -12.80
N ILE A 168 -14.81 -4.28 -12.05
CA ILE A 168 -14.92 -3.31 -10.93
C ILE A 168 -13.88 -3.61 -9.84
N GLY A 169 -13.68 -4.89 -9.52
CA GLY A 169 -12.65 -5.30 -8.55
C GLY A 169 -11.23 -5.03 -9.06
N SER A 170 -10.98 -5.30 -10.34
CA SER A 170 -9.70 -4.97 -11.00
C SER A 170 -9.43 -3.47 -10.97
N ARG A 171 -10.46 -2.63 -11.22
CA ARG A 171 -10.33 -1.18 -11.12
C ARG A 171 -9.96 -0.72 -9.71
N ALA A 172 -10.57 -1.30 -8.67
CA ALA A 172 -10.25 -0.93 -7.30
C ALA A 172 -8.78 -1.21 -6.94
N LEU A 173 -8.22 -2.33 -7.42
CA LEU A 173 -6.81 -2.66 -7.24
C LEU A 173 -5.91 -1.77 -8.09
N PHE A 174 -6.32 -1.51 -9.33
CA PHE A 174 -5.63 -0.61 -10.25
C PHE A 174 -5.47 0.81 -9.68
N GLU A 175 -6.53 1.42 -9.16
CA GLU A 175 -6.48 2.74 -8.53
C GLU A 175 -5.60 2.74 -7.27
N GLY A 176 -5.65 1.66 -6.49
CA GLY A 176 -4.74 1.47 -5.36
C GLY A 176 -3.28 1.47 -5.78
N LEU A 177 -2.95 0.77 -6.86
CA LEU A 177 -1.59 0.70 -7.40
C LEU A 177 -1.15 2.00 -8.09
N LEU A 178 -2.03 2.70 -8.78
CA LEU A 178 -1.72 4.01 -9.35
C LEU A 178 -1.29 5.03 -8.27
N GLY A 179 -1.84 4.90 -7.06
CA GLY A 179 -1.62 5.86 -5.98
C GLY A 179 -2.36 7.18 -6.22
N LYS A 180 -2.28 8.08 -5.25
CA LYS A 180 -2.89 9.40 -5.36
C LYS A 180 -2.05 10.31 -6.26
N ASP A 181 -2.70 11.29 -6.88
CA ASP A 181 -2.05 12.28 -7.75
C ASP A 181 -1.10 13.25 -6.99
N ASP A 182 -1.01 13.13 -5.66
CA ASP A 182 -0.24 14.02 -4.78
C ASP A 182 1.30 13.92 -4.92
N ALA A 183 1.82 13.02 -5.76
CA ALA A 183 3.25 12.89 -6.01
C ALA A 183 3.75 13.67 -7.24
N GLY A 184 2.99 14.63 -7.72
CA GLY A 184 3.27 15.38 -8.96
C GLY A 184 3.94 16.73 -8.78
N ASP A 185 4.42 17.10 -7.56
CA ASP A 185 5.13 18.37 -7.37
C ASP A 185 6.36 18.24 -6.47
N ALA A 186 7.20 17.26 -6.75
CA ALA A 186 8.55 17.21 -6.23
C ALA A 186 9.55 17.19 -7.40
N GLY A 187 9.84 18.38 -7.97
CA GLY A 187 11.06 18.62 -8.70
C GLY A 187 11.00 18.63 -10.21
N VAL A 188 10.20 19.50 -10.79
CA VAL A 188 10.62 20.19 -12.00
C VAL A 188 10.68 21.68 -11.67
N THR A 189 11.78 22.08 -11.09
CA THR A 189 12.21 23.47 -11.19
C THR A 189 12.48 23.70 -12.69
N PRO A 190 11.76 24.57 -13.38
CA PRO A 190 12.13 24.91 -14.74
C PRO A 190 13.48 25.62 -14.68
N PRO A 191 14.50 25.22 -15.46
CA PRO A 191 15.78 25.89 -15.49
C PRO A 191 15.68 27.10 -16.42
N PHE A 192 14.86 28.10 -16.07
CA PHE A 192 14.89 29.39 -16.78
C PHE A 192 14.10 30.46 -16.03
N GLU A 193 14.66 30.94 -14.90
CA GLU A 193 14.36 32.29 -14.42
C GLU A 193 15.46 32.79 -13.47
N ALA A 194 16.64 32.91 -14.03
CA ALA A 194 17.75 33.62 -13.40
C ALA A 194 18.58 34.33 -14.45
N ALA A 195 17.98 35.27 -15.17
CA ALA A 195 18.70 36.34 -15.88
C ALA A 195 17.70 37.41 -16.32
N ASP A 196 17.31 38.29 -15.43
CA ASP A 196 17.03 39.72 -15.71
C ASP A 196 16.54 40.40 -14.42
N ARG A 197 17.47 40.65 -13.54
CA ARG A 197 17.37 41.70 -12.51
C ARG A 197 18.73 42.25 -12.25
N ASP A 198 19.21 43.06 -13.19
CA ASP A 198 20.07 44.17 -12.92
C ASP A 198 20.14 45.03 -14.19
N GLU A 199 19.50 46.11 -14.14
CA GLU A 199 19.84 47.40 -14.75
C GLU A 199 18.57 48.23 -14.85
N SER A 200 18.28 48.96 -13.84
CA SER A 200 17.83 50.35 -13.97
C SER A 200 17.66 50.96 -12.59
N SER A 201 18.77 51.23 -11.98
CA SER A 201 18.85 52.26 -10.94
C SER A 201 19.98 53.22 -11.38
N ASN A 202 19.63 54.24 -12.02
CA ASN A 202 20.26 55.55 -11.77
C ASN A 202 19.73 56.67 -12.63
N ASN A 203 19.63 57.78 -11.94
CA ASN A 203 19.63 59.17 -12.43
C ASN A 203 18.29 59.75 -12.83
N GLY A 204 17.71 60.64 -12.05
CA GLY A 204 18.33 61.80 -11.36
C GLY A 204 18.09 63.06 -12.14
N HIS A 205 17.10 63.77 -11.66
CA HIS A 205 17.16 65.23 -11.51
C HIS A 205 17.44 66.11 -12.71
N ARG A 206 16.60 67.07 -12.85
CA ARG A 206 16.71 68.49 -13.35
C ARG A 206 15.70 68.83 -14.43
N ASP A 207 14.83 69.62 -13.97
CA ASP A 207 14.73 71.09 -14.05
C ASP A 207 14.07 71.61 -15.30
N ALA A 208 13.00 72.25 -14.97
CA ALA A 208 12.70 73.63 -15.30
C ALA A 208 12.26 74.01 -16.71
N ALA A 209 11.07 74.45 -16.71
CA ALA A 209 10.68 75.77 -17.15
C ALA A 209 10.41 76.08 -18.64
N ARG A 210 9.27 76.70 -18.76
CA ARG A 210 8.89 77.75 -19.70
C ARG A 210 8.35 77.33 -21.06
N THR A 211 7.20 77.70 -21.23
CA THR A 211 6.58 78.95 -21.67
C THR A 211 6.02 78.84 -23.09
N THR A 212 4.74 79.08 -23.19
CA THR A 212 4.05 80.07 -24.04
C THR A 212 3.86 79.76 -25.53
N ASP A 213 2.58 79.93 -25.83
CA ASP A 213 2.00 80.56 -27.03
C ASP A 213 2.00 79.77 -28.36
N ALA A 214 0.84 79.41 -28.76
CA ALA A 214 -0.03 80.01 -29.75
C ALA A 214 -1.22 79.09 -29.98
#